data_b954827ff84ca856a9d231330e3eb6f3
#
_entry.id   b954827ff84ca856a9d231330e3eb6f3
#
_cell.length_a   1.000
_cell.length_b   1.000
_cell.length_c   1.000
_cell.angle_alpha   90.00
_cell.angle_beta   90.00
_cell.angle_gamma   90.00
#
_symmetry.space_group_name_H-M   'P 1'
#
loop_
_entity.id
_entity.type
_entity.pdbx_description
1 polymer ?
#
loop_
_entity_poly.entity_id
_entity_poly.type
_entity_poly.pdbx_seq_one_letter_code
_entity_poly.pdbx_strand_id
1 'polypeptide(L)'
;MGGGYLKLRDTNKENELISARTLKEDRLVGVYIEDGDDYTKIDQIPNSGYTFNSEKSYCKIGDKELDMTITYDMNTKTLSIAPVTSKGTKCYLYFDKETALKDTILANSKVNTGTPDFSRVATTDEGLYKTQDDRGYSYYFRGAVTNNWVKFAGYYWRIVRINGDGSIRIIYNGTNTKTTGSSTMISSSQAFNSSYNRSEYVGYMYTTSQQHGNKTNSNIKAVIDTWYNSNLANHADKISKEAGFCGDREMKSGYSWSSQPSSSIYYKAYERLN
;
A
#
# COMPACT_ATOMS: atom_id res chain seq x y z
N MET A 1 23.18 -16.37 -12.11
CA MET A 1 23.14 -17.37 -11.05
C MET A 1 23.35 -16.64 -9.75
N GLY A 2 22.29 -16.25 -9.05
CA GLY A 2 22.34 -15.57 -7.75
C GLY A 2 21.91 -16.56 -6.68
N GLY A 3 22.86 -17.19 -5.98
CA GLY A 3 22.59 -18.03 -4.84
C GLY A 3 22.09 -17.21 -3.67
N GLY A 4 20.83 -17.38 -3.26
CA GLY A 4 20.31 -16.82 -2.03
C GLY A 4 20.92 -17.52 -0.83
N TYR A 5 21.51 -16.76 0.07
CA TYR A 5 22.07 -17.25 1.32
C TYR A 5 21.02 -17.24 2.44
N LEU A 6 20.77 -18.39 3.07
CA LEU A 6 19.98 -18.50 4.30
C LEU A 6 20.85 -18.17 5.51
N LYS A 7 20.45 -17.20 6.32
CA LYS A 7 21.13 -16.82 7.56
C LYS A 7 20.35 -17.39 8.75
N LEU A 8 20.93 -18.35 9.45
CA LEU A 8 20.38 -18.88 10.71
C LEU A 8 20.81 -18.01 11.88
N ARG A 9 19.88 -17.67 12.74
CA ARG A 9 20.14 -16.98 14.00
C ARG A 9 19.80 -17.91 15.16
N ASP A 10 20.76 -18.13 16.04
CA ASP A 10 20.56 -18.81 17.31
C ASP A 10 20.09 -17.79 18.35
N THR A 11 18.88 -17.96 18.87
CA THR A 11 18.26 -17.05 19.84
C THR A 11 18.58 -17.43 21.30
N ASN A 12 19.25 -18.55 21.55
CA ASN A 12 19.55 -19.05 22.89
C ASN A 12 20.91 -18.63 23.47
N LYS A 13 21.69 -17.86 22.72
CA LYS A 13 22.95 -17.27 23.21
C LYS A 13 22.91 -15.77 23.05
N GLU A 14 22.97 -15.08 24.17
CA GLU A 14 23.19 -13.63 24.20
C GLU A 14 24.46 -13.27 23.41
N ASN A 15 24.28 -12.44 22.37
CA ASN A 15 25.30 -11.65 21.67
C ASN A 15 26.37 -12.33 20.81
N GLU A 16 26.22 -13.52 20.30
CA GLU A 16 27.05 -13.98 19.19
C GLU A 16 26.30 -14.01 17.86
N LEU A 17 26.68 -13.12 16.94
CA LEU A 17 26.38 -13.22 15.51
C LEU A 17 27.06 -14.48 14.97
N ILE A 18 26.33 -15.58 14.89
CA ILE A 18 26.81 -16.75 14.19
C ILE A 18 26.87 -16.41 12.70
N SER A 19 28.10 -16.35 12.17
CA SER A 19 28.36 -16.19 10.75
C SER A 19 27.47 -17.15 9.96
N ALA A 20 26.92 -16.67 8.83
CA ALA A 20 26.07 -17.42 7.94
C ALA A 20 26.60 -18.85 7.72
N ARG A 21 26.02 -19.82 8.38
CA ARG A 21 26.22 -21.22 8.02
C ARG A 21 25.24 -21.50 6.91
N THR A 22 25.75 -21.79 5.72
CA THR A 22 24.99 -22.44 4.68
C THR A 22 24.33 -23.66 5.33
N LEU A 23 22.99 -23.69 5.36
CA LEU A 23 22.30 -24.93 5.70
C LEU A 23 22.79 -25.97 4.71
N LYS A 24 23.47 -26.98 5.20
CA LYS A 24 23.73 -28.15 4.36
C LYS A 24 22.38 -28.70 3.93
N GLU A 25 22.25 -29.07 2.66
CA GLU A 25 21.05 -29.60 2.05
C GLU A 25 20.38 -30.74 2.83
N ASP A 26 21.09 -31.37 3.75
CA ASP A 26 20.63 -32.44 4.63
C ASP A 26 19.70 -32.00 5.79
N ARG A 27 19.50 -30.71 6.01
CA ARG A 27 18.63 -30.18 7.09
C ARG A 27 17.31 -29.60 6.60
N LEU A 28 17.29 -28.99 5.42
CA LEU A 28 16.08 -28.49 4.81
C LEU A 28 15.53 -29.54 3.84
N VAL A 29 14.44 -30.20 4.18
CA VAL A 29 13.90 -31.32 3.43
C VAL A 29 12.88 -30.92 2.39
N GLY A 30 12.20 -29.80 2.57
CA GLY A 30 11.24 -29.32 1.59
C GLY A 30 10.81 -27.87 1.83
N VAL A 31 10.62 -27.21 0.72
CA VAL A 31 9.92 -25.93 0.63
C VAL A 31 8.66 -26.18 -0.18
N TYR A 32 7.53 -25.73 0.35
CA TYR A 32 6.23 -25.96 -0.25
C TYR A 32 5.54 -24.61 -0.48
N ILE A 33 4.96 -24.40 -1.66
CA ILE A 33 4.14 -23.24 -1.99
C ILE A 33 2.70 -23.66 -2.20
N GLU A 34 1.76 -22.81 -1.79
CA GLU A 34 0.34 -22.99 -2.06
C GLU A 34 0.06 -22.94 -3.56
N ASP A 35 -0.66 -23.96 -4.06
CA ASP A 35 -1.06 -24.11 -5.45
C ASP A 35 -2.52 -24.60 -5.49
N GLY A 36 -3.47 -23.67 -5.59
CA GLY A 36 -4.89 -23.94 -5.40
C GLY A 36 -5.23 -24.30 -3.97
N ASP A 37 -5.83 -25.48 -3.76
CA ASP A 37 -6.22 -25.97 -2.43
C ASP A 37 -5.14 -26.83 -1.75
N ASP A 38 -3.97 -26.99 -2.38
CA ASP A 38 -2.90 -27.88 -1.93
C ASP A 38 -1.53 -27.17 -1.95
N TYR A 39 -0.47 -27.91 -1.61
CA TYR A 39 0.91 -27.38 -1.57
C TYR A 39 1.81 -28.20 -2.49
N THR A 40 2.50 -27.50 -3.38
CA THR A 40 3.48 -28.10 -4.29
C THR A 40 4.89 -27.87 -3.78
N LYS A 41 5.71 -28.94 -3.75
CA LYS A 41 7.12 -28.87 -3.38
C LYS A 41 7.92 -28.14 -4.44
N ILE A 42 8.81 -27.24 -3.99
CA ILE A 42 9.76 -26.51 -4.84
C ILE A 42 11.19 -26.66 -4.31
N ASP A 43 12.17 -26.30 -5.14
CA ASP A 43 13.59 -26.48 -4.79
C ASP A 43 14.21 -25.26 -4.09
N GLN A 44 13.52 -24.12 -4.07
CA GLN A 44 14.04 -22.86 -3.52
C GLN A 44 12.96 -22.11 -2.77
N ILE A 45 13.35 -21.34 -1.75
CA ILE A 45 12.42 -20.42 -1.07
C ILE A 45 11.96 -19.34 -2.04
N PRO A 46 10.63 -19.09 -2.14
CA PRO A 46 10.09 -18.11 -3.08
C PRO A 46 10.62 -16.70 -2.75
N ASN A 47 10.97 -15.94 -3.78
CA ASN A 47 11.47 -14.57 -3.62
C ASN A 47 10.37 -13.52 -3.45
N SER A 48 9.18 -13.80 -3.98
CA SER A 48 8.01 -12.90 -3.95
C SER A 48 6.73 -13.69 -4.25
N GLY A 49 5.58 -13.09 -3.98
CA GLY A 49 4.26 -13.64 -4.28
C GLY A 49 3.78 -14.70 -3.28
N TYR A 50 4.51 -14.90 -2.20
CA TYR A 50 4.17 -15.85 -1.14
C TYR A 50 4.54 -15.29 0.23
N THR A 51 3.77 -15.67 1.25
CA THR A 51 4.00 -15.35 2.67
C THR A 51 4.34 -16.62 3.43
N PHE A 52 5.32 -16.56 4.34
CA PHE A 52 5.70 -17.70 5.16
C PHE A 52 4.55 -18.09 6.12
N ASN A 53 4.15 -19.37 6.07
CA ASN A 53 3.13 -19.93 6.96
C ASN A 53 3.80 -20.63 8.14
N SER A 54 3.88 -19.95 9.27
CA SER A 54 4.49 -20.47 10.49
C SER A 54 3.67 -21.59 11.16
N GLU A 55 2.35 -21.62 10.93
CA GLU A 55 1.45 -22.61 11.53
C GLU A 55 1.57 -23.98 10.84
N LYS A 56 1.81 -23.98 9.52
CA LYS A 56 2.01 -25.20 8.74
C LYS A 56 3.45 -25.68 8.71
N SER A 57 4.40 -24.78 8.97
CA SER A 57 5.83 -25.11 8.93
C SER A 57 6.25 -25.85 10.19
N TYR A 58 6.97 -26.95 10.03
CA TYR A 58 7.40 -27.80 11.13
C TYR A 58 8.76 -28.41 10.91
N CYS A 59 9.37 -28.89 12.00
CA CYS A 59 10.58 -29.70 11.94
C CYS A 59 10.36 -31.05 12.65
N LYS A 60 11.05 -32.10 12.18
CA LYS A 60 10.99 -33.43 12.80
C LYS A 60 12.34 -34.14 12.83
N ILE A 61 12.47 -35.12 13.76
CA ILE A 61 13.55 -36.09 13.78
C ILE A 61 12.92 -37.48 13.65
N GLY A 62 13.28 -38.21 12.60
CA GLY A 62 12.54 -39.41 12.22
C GLY A 62 11.07 -39.08 11.97
N ASP A 63 10.17 -39.74 12.68
CA ASP A 63 8.72 -39.49 12.59
C ASP A 63 8.17 -38.58 13.68
N LYS A 64 9.04 -38.13 14.60
CA LYS A 64 8.62 -37.27 15.71
C LYS A 64 8.74 -35.80 15.34
N GLU A 65 7.62 -35.09 15.34
CA GLU A 65 7.57 -33.64 15.22
C GLU A 65 8.12 -32.96 16.48
N LEU A 66 8.81 -31.86 16.30
CA LEU A 66 9.48 -31.09 17.35
C LEU A 66 8.70 -29.83 17.66
N ASP A 67 8.54 -29.54 18.94
CA ASP A 67 7.98 -28.26 19.41
C ASP A 67 9.03 -27.14 19.19
N MET A 68 8.84 -26.39 18.09
CA MET A 68 9.79 -25.39 17.63
C MET A 68 9.10 -24.16 17.10
N THR A 69 9.68 -23.00 17.34
CA THR A 69 9.29 -21.77 16.67
C THR A 69 10.12 -21.60 15.40
N ILE A 70 9.45 -21.53 14.26
CA ILE A 70 10.06 -21.29 12.96
C ILE A 70 9.54 -19.94 12.45
N THR A 71 10.44 -19.03 12.11
CA THR A 71 10.10 -17.74 11.50
C THR A 71 10.97 -17.49 10.28
N TYR A 72 10.41 -16.84 9.27
CA TYR A 72 11.15 -16.43 8.08
C TYR A 72 10.84 -14.96 7.77
N ASP A 73 11.89 -14.13 7.75
CA ASP A 73 11.78 -12.74 7.36
C ASP A 73 12.00 -12.62 5.84
N MET A 74 10.93 -12.30 5.11
CA MET A 74 10.93 -12.18 3.65
C MET A 74 11.83 -11.04 3.16
N ASN A 75 12.03 -9.99 3.94
CA ASN A 75 12.85 -8.84 3.55
C ASN A 75 14.34 -9.12 3.71
N THR A 76 14.73 -9.67 4.85
CA THR A 76 16.13 -10.00 5.16
C THR A 76 16.55 -11.39 4.67
N LYS A 77 15.58 -12.19 4.17
CA LYS A 77 15.77 -13.60 3.78
C LYS A 77 16.38 -14.43 4.91
N THR A 78 15.96 -14.17 6.15
CA THR A 78 16.48 -14.81 7.34
C THR A 78 15.50 -15.82 7.90
N LEU A 79 15.89 -17.10 7.93
CA LEU A 79 15.19 -18.17 8.64
C LEU A 79 15.71 -18.25 10.08
N SER A 80 14.80 -18.23 11.04
CA SER A 80 15.13 -18.45 12.46
C SER A 80 14.36 -19.66 12.98
N ILE A 81 15.05 -20.55 13.68
CA ILE A 81 14.51 -21.78 14.27
C ILE A 81 14.94 -21.83 15.73
N ALA A 82 13.99 -21.94 16.65
CA ALA A 82 14.26 -22.00 18.09
C ALA A 82 13.39 -23.07 18.77
N PRO A 83 13.94 -23.88 19.69
CA PRO A 83 15.37 -24.00 20.03
C PRO A 83 16.17 -24.66 18.91
N VAL A 84 17.48 -24.40 18.86
CA VAL A 84 18.36 -25.06 17.89
C VAL A 84 18.51 -26.53 18.23
N THR A 85 18.26 -27.38 17.26
CA THR A 85 18.13 -28.82 17.47
C THR A 85 19.36 -29.60 17.08
N SER A 86 19.35 -30.87 17.51
CA SER A 86 20.38 -31.85 17.30
C SER A 86 20.52 -32.29 15.83
N LYS A 87 21.61 -33.01 15.55
CA LYS A 87 21.90 -33.62 14.27
C LYS A 87 20.73 -34.52 13.80
N GLY A 88 20.32 -34.37 12.54
CA GLY A 88 19.23 -35.18 11.95
C GLY A 88 17.86 -34.50 11.93
N THR A 89 17.74 -33.27 12.40
CA THR A 89 16.50 -32.47 12.26
C THR A 89 16.25 -32.13 10.80
N LYS A 90 15.05 -32.40 10.34
CA LYS A 90 14.54 -32.07 9.01
C LYS A 90 13.38 -31.10 9.11
N CYS A 91 13.42 -30.00 8.37
CA CYS A 91 12.38 -28.97 8.40
C CYS A 91 11.64 -28.88 7.07
N TYR A 92 10.35 -28.58 7.17
CA TYR A 92 9.41 -28.42 6.07
C TYR A 92 8.83 -27.03 6.19
N LEU A 93 9.09 -26.19 5.20
CA LEU A 93 8.67 -24.79 5.17
C LEU A 93 7.52 -24.62 4.18
N TYR A 94 6.45 -24.03 4.63
CA TYR A 94 5.25 -23.76 3.84
C TYR A 94 5.10 -22.27 3.58
N PHE A 95 4.69 -21.93 2.38
CA PHE A 95 4.46 -20.57 1.96
C PHE A 95 3.10 -20.46 1.27
N ASP A 96 2.22 -19.64 1.83
CA ASP A 96 0.92 -19.35 1.25
C ASP A 96 1.05 -18.34 0.12
N LYS A 97 0.26 -18.48 -0.91
CA LYS A 97 0.22 -17.57 -2.04
C LYS A 97 -0.30 -16.21 -1.56
N GLU A 98 0.45 -15.15 -1.82
CA GLU A 98 -0.03 -13.79 -1.57
C GLU A 98 -1.20 -13.50 -2.49
N THR A 99 -2.40 -13.37 -1.92
CA THR A 99 -3.54 -12.84 -2.65
C THR A 99 -3.35 -11.35 -2.81
N ALA A 100 -3.30 -10.86 -4.04
CA ALA A 100 -3.18 -9.43 -4.30
C ALA A 100 -4.34 -8.68 -3.62
N LEU A 101 -4.06 -7.56 -2.97
CA LEU A 101 -5.09 -6.76 -2.27
C LEU A 101 -6.28 -6.44 -3.18
N LYS A 102 -6.03 -6.20 -4.47
CA LYS A 102 -7.06 -6.05 -5.50
C LYS A 102 -8.05 -7.22 -5.50
N ASP A 103 -7.56 -8.45 -5.52
CA ASP A 103 -8.40 -9.65 -5.62
C ASP A 103 -9.18 -9.88 -4.33
N THR A 104 -8.55 -9.62 -3.18
CA THR A 104 -9.24 -9.61 -1.89
C THR A 104 -10.38 -8.60 -1.85
N ILE A 105 -10.17 -7.37 -2.33
CA ILE A 105 -11.21 -6.34 -2.36
C ILE A 105 -12.36 -6.78 -3.28
N LEU A 106 -12.05 -7.29 -4.49
CA LEU A 106 -13.06 -7.73 -5.45
C LEU A 106 -13.88 -8.90 -4.93
N ALA A 107 -13.25 -9.88 -4.28
CA ALA A 107 -13.93 -11.04 -3.69
C ALA A 107 -14.89 -10.66 -2.54
N ASN A 108 -14.58 -9.59 -1.81
CA ASN A 108 -15.36 -9.14 -0.64
C ASN A 108 -16.28 -7.94 -0.93
N SER A 109 -16.48 -7.56 -2.19
CA SER A 109 -17.28 -6.40 -2.56
C SER A 109 -18.31 -6.74 -3.63
N LYS A 110 -19.47 -6.09 -3.51
CA LYS A 110 -20.44 -6.11 -4.62
C LYS A 110 -19.91 -5.28 -5.78
N VAL A 111 -19.69 -5.91 -6.93
CA VAL A 111 -19.22 -5.23 -8.15
C VAL A 111 -20.40 -4.97 -9.07
N ASN A 112 -20.61 -3.70 -9.40
CA ASN A 112 -21.61 -3.25 -10.37
C ASN A 112 -20.93 -3.01 -11.73
N THR A 113 -21.57 -3.50 -12.79
CA THR A 113 -21.09 -3.36 -14.18
C THR A 113 -21.84 -2.28 -14.97
N GLY A 114 -22.90 -1.72 -14.40
CA GLY A 114 -23.69 -0.64 -15.02
C GLY A 114 -23.10 0.75 -14.73
N THR A 115 -23.71 1.76 -15.35
CA THR A 115 -23.38 3.16 -15.10
C THR A 115 -24.09 3.65 -13.83
N PRO A 116 -23.39 4.31 -12.88
CA PRO A 116 -24.03 4.91 -11.72
C PRO A 116 -24.98 6.05 -12.13
N ASP A 117 -25.98 6.28 -11.32
CA ASP A 117 -26.81 7.48 -11.45
C ASP A 117 -26.08 8.69 -10.88
N PHE A 118 -25.48 9.49 -11.73
CA PHE A 118 -24.76 10.72 -11.34
C PHE A 118 -25.68 11.93 -11.14
N SER A 119 -26.98 11.83 -11.44
CA SER A 119 -27.94 12.93 -11.24
C SER A 119 -28.24 13.19 -9.76
N ARG A 120 -27.82 12.27 -8.87
CA ARG A 120 -28.07 12.34 -7.43
C ARG A 120 -26.84 11.95 -6.61
N VAL A 121 -26.79 12.46 -5.39
CA VAL A 121 -25.79 12.05 -4.40
C VAL A 121 -26.09 10.63 -3.92
N ALA A 122 -25.09 9.77 -3.92
CA ALA A 122 -25.18 8.42 -3.38
C ALA A 122 -25.11 8.45 -1.84
N THR A 123 -26.23 8.21 -1.19
CA THR A 123 -26.36 8.26 0.29
C THR A 123 -26.34 6.88 0.96
N THR A 124 -26.38 5.81 0.16
CA THR A 124 -26.30 4.42 0.63
C THR A 124 -25.04 3.75 0.09
N ASP A 125 -24.68 2.59 0.63
CA ASP A 125 -23.60 1.77 0.08
C ASP A 125 -24.00 1.19 -1.28
N GLU A 126 -23.42 1.72 -2.34
CA GLU A 126 -23.63 1.21 -3.70
C GLU A 126 -22.55 0.18 -4.11
N GLY A 127 -21.52 -0.03 -3.30
CA GLY A 127 -20.42 -0.95 -3.57
C GLY A 127 -19.40 -0.42 -4.58
N LEU A 128 -18.77 -1.33 -5.30
CA LEU A 128 -17.81 -1.04 -6.36
C LEU A 128 -18.48 -0.90 -7.72
N TYR A 129 -18.11 0.12 -8.47
CA TYR A 129 -18.44 0.23 -9.89
C TYR A 129 -17.24 -0.09 -10.76
N LYS A 130 -17.43 -0.97 -11.75
CA LYS A 130 -16.43 -1.28 -12.76
C LYS A 130 -16.41 -0.19 -13.83
N THR A 131 -15.23 0.26 -14.18
CA THR A 131 -14.95 1.19 -15.28
C THR A 131 -13.65 0.80 -15.96
N GLN A 132 -13.10 1.64 -16.81
CA GLN A 132 -11.83 1.42 -17.49
C GLN A 132 -10.98 2.69 -17.40
N ASP A 133 -9.67 2.51 -17.25
CA ASP A 133 -8.66 3.56 -17.42
C ASP A 133 -7.64 3.13 -18.48
N ASP A 134 -6.59 3.91 -18.68
CA ASP A 134 -5.57 3.68 -19.71
C ASP A 134 -4.79 2.36 -19.53
N ARG A 135 -4.86 1.75 -18.35
CA ARG A 135 -4.13 0.54 -17.97
C ARG A 135 -5.01 -0.69 -17.81
N GLY A 136 -6.33 -0.56 -17.98
CA GLY A 136 -7.26 -1.67 -17.93
C GLY A 136 -8.52 -1.40 -17.12
N TYR A 137 -9.16 -2.49 -16.65
CA TYR A 137 -10.35 -2.34 -15.80
C TYR A 137 -9.99 -1.79 -14.44
N SER A 138 -10.68 -0.74 -14.04
CA SER A 138 -10.56 -0.11 -12.75
C SER A 138 -11.89 -0.14 -12.00
N TYR A 139 -11.86 0.01 -10.68
CA TYR A 139 -13.04 -0.12 -9.83
C TYR A 139 -13.00 0.98 -8.78
N TYR A 140 -14.13 1.63 -8.51
CA TYR A 140 -14.22 2.67 -7.49
C TYR A 140 -15.45 2.48 -6.61
N PHE A 141 -15.29 2.76 -5.33
CA PHE A 141 -16.38 2.73 -4.37
C PHE A 141 -17.27 3.96 -4.55
N ARG A 142 -18.59 3.76 -4.41
CA ARG A 142 -19.58 4.83 -4.48
C ARG A 142 -20.58 4.74 -3.34
N GLY A 143 -20.91 5.91 -2.76
CA GLY A 143 -21.91 6.03 -1.70
C GLY A 143 -21.32 5.89 -0.30
N ALA A 144 -22.18 5.62 0.66
CA ALA A 144 -21.83 5.51 2.09
C ALA A 144 -21.27 4.12 2.42
N VAL A 145 -20.15 3.75 1.79
CA VAL A 145 -19.51 2.45 1.96
C VAL A 145 -18.90 2.34 3.36
N THR A 146 -19.08 1.19 4.01
CA THR A 146 -18.63 0.97 5.39
C THR A 146 -17.48 -0.02 5.53
N ASN A 147 -17.17 -0.81 4.50
CA ASN A 147 -16.19 -1.90 4.51
C ASN A 147 -14.95 -1.66 3.62
N ASN A 148 -14.74 -0.46 3.09
CA ASN A 148 -13.62 -0.11 2.22
C ASN A 148 -12.37 0.33 2.99
N TRP A 149 -11.92 -0.49 3.92
CA TRP A 149 -10.77 -0.19 4.78
C TRP A 149 -9.54 -0.99 4.41
N VAL A 150 -8.37 -0.35 4.56
CA VAL A 150 -7.08 -1.02 4.59
C VAL A 150 -6.23 -0.45 5.72
N LYS A 151 -5.48 -1.30 6.41
CA LYS A 151 -4.45 -0.87 7.38
C LYS A 151 -3.09 -0.87 6.68
N PHE A 152 -2.44 0.29 6.66
CA PHE A 152 -1.12 0.46 6.05
C PHE A 152 -0.28 1.44 6.88
N ALA A 153 0.99 1.11 7.10
CA ALA A 153 1.93 1.91 7.88
C ALA A 153 1.41 2.32 9.28
N GLY A 154 0.66 1.44 9.94
CA GLY A 154 0.09 1.70 11.28
C GLY A 154 -1.22 2.49 11.29
N TYR A 155 -1.67 3.01 10.16
CA TYR A 155 -2.88 3.83 10.02
C TYR A 155 -3.99 3.10 9.28
N TYR A 156 -5.23 3.59 9.44
CA TYR A 156 -6.38 3.18 8.64
C TYR A 156 -6.59 4.15 7.48
N TRP A 157 -6.88 3.57 6.33
CA TRP A 157 -7.12 4.29 5.09
C TRP A 157 -8.43 3.83 4.48
N ARG A 158 -9.14 4.75 3.85
CA ARG A 158 -10.27 4.41 2.98
C ARG A 158 -9.76 4.06 1.59
N ILE A 159 -10.19 2.92 1.08
CA ILE A 159 -9.95 2.54 -0.30
C ILE A 159 -10.92 3.34 -1.17
N VAL A 160 -10.38 4.10 -2.11
CA VAL A 160 -11.15 4.93 -3.05
C VAL A 160 -11.35 4.20 -4.36
N ARG A 161 -10.25 3.62 -4.88
CA ARG A 161 -10.24 3.03 -6.23
C ARG A 161 -9.17 1.95 -6.34
N ILE A 162 -9.47 0.94 -7.15
CA ILE A 162 -8.50 0.02 -7.74
C ILE A 162 -8.22 0.52 -9.15
N ASN A 163 -7.00 0.89 -9.46
CA ASN A 163 -6.58 1.32 -10.79
C ASN A 163 -6.45 0.12 -11.74
N GLY A 164 -6.43 0.36 -13.07
CA GLY A 164 -6.33 -0.68 -14.08
C GLY A 164 -5.03 -1.49 -14.01
N ASP A 165 -3.95 -0.93 -13.45
CA ASP A 165 -2.68 -1.62 -13.18
C ASP A 165 -2.70 -2.46 -11.88
N GLY A 166 -3.83 -2.49 -11.18
CA GLY A 166 -4.00 -3.21 -9.92
C GLY A 166 -3.55 -2.44 -8.67
N SER A 167 -2.95 -1.27 -8.81
CA SER A 167 -2.61 -0.42 -7.66
C SER A 167 -3.86 0.13 -6.98
N ILE A 168 -3.78 0.36 -5.67
CA ILE A 168 -4.92 0.78 -4.86
C ILE A 168 -4.77 2.25 -4.48
N ARG A 169 -5.77 3.06 -4.79
CA ARG A 169 -5.84 4.46 -4.37
C ARG A 169 -6.55 4.58 -3.03
N ILE A 170 -5.88 5.14 -2.07
CA ILE A 170 -6.34 5.22 -0.68
C ILE A 170 -6.30 6.67 -0.17
N ILE A 171 -7.13 6.96 0.83
CA ILE A 171 -7.14 8.24 1.53
C ILE A 171 -7.00 8.01 3.04
N TYR A 172 -6.17 8.79 3.71
CA TYR A 172 -5.90 8.71 5.14
C TYR A 172 -7.16 8.93 5.99
N ASN A 173 -7.33 8.12 7.05
CA ASN A 173 -8.48 8.22 7.97
C ASN A 173 -8.08 8.13 9.46
N GLY A 174 -6.82 8.27 9.80
CA GLY A 174 -6.38 8.25 11.20
C GLY A 174 -6.04 6.86 11.73
N THR A 175 -6.21 6.68 13.03
CA THR A 175 -5.71 5.50 13.77
C THR A 175 -6.75 4.40 13.98
N ASN A 176 -8.01 4.63 13.61
CA ASN A 176 -9.07 3.60 13.68
C ASN A 176 -10.20 3.89 12.66
N THR A 177 -11.10 2.93 12.48
CA THR A 177 -12.22 3.02 11.52
C THR A 177 -13.38 3.91 11.96
N LYS A 178 -13.39 4.35 13.21
CA LYS A 178 -14.43 5.24 13.78
C LYS A 178 -14.00 6.71 13.83
N THR A 179 -12.81 7.00 13.33
CA THR A 179 -12.26 8.36 13.31
C THR A 179 -13.12 9.26 12.44
N THR A 180 -13.42 10.46 12.92
CA THR A 180 -14.23 11.47 12.22
C THR A 180 -13.68 12.88 12.48
N GLY A 181 -14.08 13.83 11.65
CA GLY A 181 -13.71 15.24 11.81
C GLY A 181 -12.19 15.46 11.72
N SER A 182 -11.65 16.31 12.60
CA SER A 182 -10.21 16.65 12.61
C SER A 182 -9.28 15.47 12.87
N SER A 183 -9.76 14.41 13.49
CA SER A 183 -8.97 13.20 13.74
C SER A 183 -8.69 12.37 12.48
N THR A 184 -9.34 12.68 11.35
CA THR A 184 -9.03 12.10 10.03
C THR A 184 -7.95 12.90 9.28
N MET A 185 -7.39 13.95 9.88
CA MET A 185 -6.36 14.78 9.27
C MET A 185 -4.97 14.35 9.74
N ILE A 186 -3.97 14.51 8.89
CA ILE A 186 -2.56 14.25 9.25
C ILE A 186 -1.99 15.35 10.18
N SER A 187 -2.64 16.51 10.22
CA SER A 187 -2.26 17.67 11.02
C SER A 187 -3.50 18.53 11.30
N SER A 188 -3.38 19.57 12.13
CA SER A 188 -4.39 20.61 12.24
C SER A 188 -4.60 21.34 10.91
N SER A 189 -5.66 22.13 10.81
CA SER A 189 -5.93 22.95 9.63
C SER A 189 -4.72 23.83 9.29
N GLN A 190 -4.29 23.80 8.04
CA GLN A 190 -3.12 24.51 7.53
C GLN A 190 -3.50 25.39 6.35
N ALA A 191 -2.88 26.55 6.25
CA ALA A 191 -2.99 27.34 5.04
C ALA A 191 -2.33 26.61 3.86
N PHE A 192 -3.00 26.62 2.72
CA PHE A 192 -2.42 26.05 1.50
C PHE A 192 -1.18 26.84 1.07
N ASN A 193 -1.32 28.18 1.01
CA ASN A 193 -0.27 29.15 0.80
C ASN A 193 -0.59 30.44 1.55
N SER A 194 0.39 31.33 1.69
CA SER A 194 0.25 32.64 2.33
C SER A 194 -0.60 33.64 1.54
N SER A 195 -0.78 33.45 0.23
CA SER A 195 -1.51 34.34 -0.66
C SER A 195 -2.75 33.65 -1.23
N TYR A 196 -3.84 33.66 -0.49
CA TYR A 196 -5.08 32.93 -0.84
C TYR A 196 -5.84 33.52 -2.03
N ASN A 197 -5.63 34.79 -2.37
CA ASN A 197 -6.34 35.49 -3.43
C ASN A 197 -5.56 35.55 -4.75
N ARG A 198 -4.48 34.82 -4.89
CA ARG A 198 -3.65 34.81 -6.09
C ARG A 198 -3.67 33.42 -6.73
N SER A 199 -4.05 33.37 -7.99
CA SER A 199 -4.26 32.12 -8.71
C SER A 199 -2.98 31.30 -8.95
N GLU A 200 -1.82 31.93 -9.09
CA GLU A 200 -0.53 31.27 -9.21
C GLU A 200 -0.15 30.44 -7.96
N TYR A 201 -0.70 30.73 -6.80
CA TYR A 201 -0.46 29.99 -5.56
C TYR A 201 -1.37 28.76 -5.39
N VAL A 202 -2.20 28.47 -6.36
CA VAL A 202 -3.01 27.25 -6.37
C VAL A 202 -2.15 26.08 -6.88
N GLY A 203 -2.20 24.98 -6.16
CA GLY A 203 -1.41 23.80 -6.51
C GLY A 203 -0.29 23.48 -5.51
N TYR A 204 0.18 22.29 -5.56
CA TYR A 204 1.16 21.73 -4.63
C TYR A 204 2.54 22.43 -4.72
N MET A 205 2.87 22.89 -5.92
CA MET A 205 4.00 23.75 -6.19
C MET A 205 3.56 24.91 -7.09
N TYR A 206 4.26 26.02 -7.02
CA TYR A 206 3.96 27.22 -7.81
C TYR A 206 5.24 27.93 -8.27
N THR A 207 5.09 28.89 -9.16
CA THR A 207 6.11 29.89 -9.46
C THR A 207 5.40 31.23 -9.53
N THR A 208 5.86 32.23 -8.79
CA THR A 208 5.30 33.57 -8.83
C THR A 208 5.23 34.09 -10.27
N SER A 209 4.10 34.67 -10.64
CA SER A 209 3.81 35.17 -11.98
C SER A 209 3.75 34.13 -13.10
N GLN A 210 3.54 32.84 -12.77
CA GLN A 210 3.36 31.78 -13.76
C GLN A 210 2.20 30.86 -13.40
N GLN A 211 1.30 30.61 -14.34
CA GLN A 211 0.11 29.79 -14.12
C GLN A 211 0.43 28.34 -13.71
N HIS A 212 1.39 27.72 -14.38
CA HIS A 212 1.76 26.31 -14.20
C HIS A 212 3.18 26.12 -13.65
N GLY A 213 3.70 27.12 -12.96
CA GLY A 213 5.02 27.04 -12.37
C GLY A 213 5.11 26.02 -11.24
N ASN A 214 6.29 25.43 -11.05
CA ASN A 214 6.54 24.40 -10.05
C ASN A 214 7.91 24.53 -9.36
N LYS A 215 8.42 25.74 -9.22
CA LYS A 215 9.73 26.00 -8.60
C LYS A 215 9.68 26.09 -7.08
N THR A 216 8.56 26.51 -6.51
CA THR A 216 8.40 26.79 -5.08
C THR A 216 7.35 25.85 -4.49
N ASN A 217 7.67 25.23 -3.36
CA ASN A 217 6.73 24.39 -2.63
C ASN A 217 5.64 25.25 -1.98
N SER A 218 4.39 24.81 -2.02
CA SER A 218 3.33 25.38 -1.22
C SER A 218 3.55 25.13 0.29
N ASN A 219 2.89 25.88 1.16
CA ASN A 219 2.97 25.66 2.61
C ASN A 219 2.44 24.26 2.96
N ILE A 220 1.33 23.85 2.36
CA ILE A 220 0.74 22.53 2.61
C ILE A 220 1.66 21.39 2.12
N LYS A 221 2.44 21.61 1.05
CA LYS A 221 3.42 20.62 0.60
C LYS A 221 4.46 20.34 1.68
N ALA A 222 5.00 21.35 2.31
CA ALA A 222 5.97 21.20 3.40
C ALA A 222 5.41 20.37 4.56
N VAL A 223 4.15 20.58 4.92
CA VAL A 223 3.46 19.81 5.97
C VAL A 223 3.30 18.34 5.57
N ILE A 224 2.86 18.09 4.35
CA ILE A 224 2.65 16.73 3.84
C ILE A 224 3.97 15.98 3.68
N ASP A 225 5.00 16.62 3.13
CA ASP A 225 6.32 16.02 2.96
C ASP A 225 6.96 15.65 4.32
N THR A 226 6.82 16.51 5.32
CA THR A 226 7.30 16.24 6.68
C THR A 226 6.58 15.04 7.28
N TRP A 227 5.27 14.99 7.16
CA TRP A 227 4.47 13.87 7.64
C TRP A 227 4.81 12.56 6.91
N TYR A 228 4.94 12.61 5.57
CA TYR A 228 5.34 11.46 4.75
C TYR A 228 6.71 10.91 5.21
N ASN A 229 7.70 11.77 5.36
CA ASN A 229 9.04 11.36 5.76
C ASN A 229 9.06 10.68 7.14
N SER A 230 8.21 11.14 8.05
CA SER A 230 8.12 10.58 9.40
C SER A 230 7.32 9.28 9.50
N ASN A 231 6.37 9.04 8.59
CA ASN A 231 5.38 7.96 8.75
C ASN A 231 5.36 6.94 7.59
N LEU A 232 5.72 7.35 6.37
CA LEU A 232 5.58 6.50 5.18
C LEU A 232 6.88 6.21 4.44
N ALA A 233 7.96 6.95 4.68
CA ALA A 233 9.21 6.80 3.92
C ALA A 233 9.77 5.38 3.98
N ASN A 234 9.64 4.69 5.13
CA ASN A 234 10.06 3.29 5.29
C ASN A 234 9.20 2.29 4.52
N HIS A 235 8.10 2.73 3.91
CA HIS A 235 7.19 1.94 3.09
C HIS A 235 7.16 2.41 1.63
N ALA A 236 8.15 3.20 1.20
CA ALA A 236 8.22 3.79 -0.13
C ALA A 236 8.23 2.75 -1.27
N ASP A 237 8.70 1.53 -0.98
CA ASP A 237 8.68 0.38 -1.89
C ASP A 237 7.25 -0.12 -2.21
N LYS A 238 6.28 0.17 -1.34
CA LYS A 238 4.86 -0.18 -1.49
C LYS A 238 4.02 0.95 -2.09
N ILE A 239 4.61 2.14 -2.29
CA ILE A 239 3.89 3.31 -2.77
C ILE A 239 4.22 3.54 -4.25
N SER A 240 3.18 3.59 -5.09
CA SER A 240 3.35 3.86 -6.52
C SER A 240 3.97 5.24 -6.75
N LYS A 241 5.00 5.28 -7.57
CA LYS A 241 5.65 6.52 -8.05
C LYS A 241 5.08 6.98 -9.39
N GLU A 242 4.29 6.14 -10.05
CA GLU A 242 3.72 6.37 -11.38
C GLU A 242 2.29 6.93 -11.33
N ALA A 243 1.65 6.93 -10.16
CA ALA A 243 0.28 7.40 -10.01
C ALA A 243 0.21 8.92 -10.15
N GLY A 244 -0.46 9.38 -11.20
CA GLY A 244 -0.75 10.79 -11.44
C GLY A 244 -1.99 11.27 -10.68
N PHE A 245 -1.98 12.56 -10.34
CA PHE A 245 -3.16 13.29 -9.86
C PHE A 245 -3.36 14.50 -10.76
N CYS A 246 -4.63 14.80 -11.11
CA CYS A 246 -4.95 15.94 -11.93
C CYS A 246 -4.59 17.24 -11.18
N GLY A 247 -3.71 18.03 -11.78
CA GLY A 247 -3.29 19.34 -11.27
C GLY A 247 -3.76 20.50 -12.16
N ASP A 248 -4.97 20.35 -12.76
CA ASP A 248 -5.52 21.34 -13.69
C ASP A 248 -5.71 22.70 -12.99
N ARG A 249 -4.89 23.65 -13.38
CA ARG A 249 -4.91 25.05 -12.92
C ARG A 249 -5.22 26.02 -14.05
N GLU A 250 -5.67 25.52 -15.19
CA GLU A 250 -6.06 26.36 -16.32
C GLU A 250 -7.29 27.18 -15.95
N MET A 251 -7.24 28.48 -16.21
CA MET A 251 -8.37 29.36 -15.91
C MET A 251 -9.53 29.09 -16.84
N LYS A 252 -10.75 29.19 -16.29
CA LYS A 252 -11.98 29.28 -17.07
C LYS A 252 -11.93 30.48 -18.03
N SER A 253 -12.60 30.36 -19.16
CA SER A 253 -12.70 31.44 -20.14
C SER A 253 -13.18 32.74 -19.47
N GLY A 254 -12.54 33.84 -19.79
CA GLY A 254 -12.82 35.18 -19.19
C GLY A 254 -12.09 35.47 -17.87
N TYR A 255 -11.30 34.53 -17.34
CA TYR A 255 -10.46 34.72 -16.15
C TYR A 255 -8.97 34.75 -16.52
N SER A 256 -8.18 35.41 -15.72
CA SER A 256 -6.73 35.48 -15.87
C SER A 256 -6.02 35.07 -14.59
N TRP A 257 -5.01 34.23 -14.69
CA TRP A 257 -4.17 33.80 -13.57
C TRP A 257 -3.41 34.97 -12.92
N SER A 258 -3.13 36.04 -13.65
CA SER A 258 -2.47 37.25 -13.14
C SER A 258 -3.44 38.23 -12.47
N SER A 259 -4.75 38.02 -12.62
CA SER A 259 -5.76 38.85 -12.01
C SER A 259 -5.85 38.62 -10.50
N GLN A 260 -6.03 39.68 -9.72
CA GLN A 260 -6.46 39.59 -8.32
C GLN A 260 -7.93 39.97 -8.27
N PRO A 261 -8.85 39.02 -8.43
CA PRO A 261 -10.24 39.35 -8.52
C PRO A 261 -10.78 39.75 -7.16
N SER A 262 -11.75 40.67 -7.17
CA SER A 262 -12.60 40.96 -6.03
C SER A 262 -13.65 39.89 -5.74
N SER A 263 -13.74 38.87 -6.61
CA SER A 263 -14.68 37.74 -6.56
C SER A 263 -13.96 36.41 -6.82
N SER A 264 -14.69 35.32 -6.70
CA SER A 264 -14.16 33.96 -6.94
C SER A 264 -13.58 33.78 -8.34
N ILE A 265 -12.44 33.09 -8.43
CA ILE A 265 -11.86 32.63 -9.68
C ILE A 265 -12.32 31.19 -9.94
N TYR A 266 -12.65 30.89 -11.19
CA TYR A 266 -12.98 29.55 -11.62
C TYR A 266 -11.89 28.96 -12.50
N TYR A 267 -11.66 27.67 -12.37
CA TYR A 267 -10.73 26.89 -13.16
C TYR A 267 -11.47 26.06 -14.21
N LYS A 268 -10.78 25.63 -15.26
CA LYS A 268 -11.37 24.86 -16.37
C LYS A 268 -11.97 23.52 -15.94
N ALA A 269 -11.48 22.94 -14.86
CA ALA A 269 -12.09 21.76 -14.27
C ALA A 269 -13.58 21.97 -13.94
N TYR A 270 -13.99 23.17 -13.54
CA TYR A 270 -15.40 23.52 -13.31
C TYR A 270 -16.25 23.40 -14.62
N GLU A 271 -15.70 23.83 -15.75
CA GLU A 271 -16.37 23.72 -17.05
C GLU A 271 -16.47 22.29 -17.55
N ARG A 272 -15.52 21.42 -17.18
CA ARG A 272 -15.50 20.02 -17.61
C ARG A 272 -16.38 19.10 -16.75
N LEU A 273 -16.73 19.53 -15.55
CA LEU A 273 -17.50 18.75 -14.60
C LEU A 273 -18.99 19.16 -14.56
N ASN A 274 -19.34 20.29 -15.18
CA ASN A 274 -20.69 20.82 -15.35
C ASN A 274 -21.03 20.93 -16.83
#